data_dc0393923f1ebc0fabbbe14bf31968ac
#
_entry.id   dc0393923f1ebc0fabbbe14bf31968ac
#
_cell.length_a   1.000
_cell.length_b   1.000
_cell.length_c   1.000
_cell.angle_alpha   90.00
_cell.angle_beta   90.00
_cell.angle_gamma   90.00
#
_symmetry.space_group_name_H-M   'P 1'
#
loop_
_entity.id
_entity.type
_entity.pdbx_description
1 polymer ?
#
loop_
_entity_poly.entity_id
_entity_poly.type
_entity_poly.pdbx_seq_one_letter_code
_entity_poly.pdbx_strand_id
1 'polypeptide(L)'
;ARNKENILKICDLFDKYQISYYCFLKYEDDWGYGSKDQTPEERQATFEQLGLKSEVVLNLFHNDLDGERNSKNLLLVLPAGKAAHIESGIAYGMGKKCYAIGEYDATDTLYNIFEEIFSDSLELEQFLREYKKLTN
;
A
#
# COMPACT_ATOMS: atom_id res chain seq x y z
N ALA A 1 7.76 -6.78 -4.19
CA ALA A 1 7.19 -6.40 -2.91
C ALA A 1 7.16 -7.59 -1.97
N ARG A 2 7.39 -7.31 -0.69
CA ARG A 2 7.55 -8.34 0.34
C ARG A 2 6.32 -9.23 0.51
N ASN A 3 5.15 -8.78 0.16
CA ASN A 3 3.90 -9.47 0.48
C ASN A 3 2.96 -9.48 -0.72
N LYS A 4 3.55 -9.65 -1.90
CA LYS A 4 2.86 -9.47 -3.17
C LYS A 4 1.58 -10.31 -3.30
N GLU A 5 1.66 -11.60 -2.96
CA GLU A 5 0.51 -12.51 -3.08
C GLU A 5 -0.69 -12.03 -2.24
N ASN A 6 -0.43 -11.66 -0.99
CA ASN A 6 -1.48 -11.21 -0.10
C ASN A 6 -2.08 -9.87 -0.57
N ILE A 7 -1.24 -8.97 -1.06
CA ILE A 7 -1.71 -7.68 -1.60
C ILE A 7 -2.63 -7.91 -2.79
N LEU A 8 -2.24 -8.80 -3.71
CA LEU A 8 -3.06 -9.10 -4.88
C LEU A 8 -4.40 -9.76 -4.52
N LYS A 9 -4.41 -10.62 -3.52
CA LYS A 9 -5.66 -11.22 -3.00
C LYS A 9 -6.59 -10.15 -2.44
N ILE A 10 -6.04 -9.15 -1.78
CA ILE A 10 -6.83 -8.04 -1.25
C ILE A 10 -7.36 -7.17 -2.39
N CYS A 11 -6.57 -6.96 -3.44
CA CYS A 11 -7.05 -6.26 -4.63
C CYS A 11 -8.25 -6.99 -5.25
N ASP A 12 -8.19 -8.32 -5.33
CA ASP A 12 -9.31 -9.13 -5.83
C ASP A 12 -10.55 -8.94 -4.95
N LEU A 13 -10.36 -8.82 -3.66
CA LEU A 13 -11.46 -8.59 -2.73
C LEU A 13 -12.10 -7.20 -2.96
N PHE A 14 -11.28 -6.18 -3.18
CA PHE A 14 -11.78 -4.86 -3.54
C PHE A 14 -12.56 -4.89 -4.85
N ASP A 15 -12.05 -5.61 -5.85
CA ASP A 15 -12.74 -5.77 -7.14
C ASP A 15 -14.11 -6.44 -6.94
N LYS A 16 -14.17 -7.46 -6.09
CA LYS A 16 -15.41 -8.17 -5.78
C LYS A 16 -16.49 -7.22 -5.24
N TYR A 17 -16.10 -6.25 -4.42
CA TYR A 17 -17.04 -5.30 -3.84
C TYR A 17 -17.09 -3.97 -4.59
N GLN A 18 -16.50 -3.92 -5.79
CA GLN A 18 -16.50 -2.72 -6.64
C GLN A 18 -15.96 -1.48 -5.92
N ILE A 19 -14.90 -1.68 -5.15
CA ILE A 19 -14.19 -0.61 -4.45
C ILE A 19 -12.98 -0.22 -5.29
N SER A 20 -12.89 1.04 -5.69
CA SER A 20 -11.73 1.53 -6.44
C SER A 20 -10.52 1.62 -5.52
N TYR A 21 -9.33 1.38 -6.07
CA TYR A 21 -8.09 1.41 -5.30
C TYR A 21 -6.91 1.76 -6.18
N TYR A 22 -5.85 2.25 -5.55
CA TYR A 22 -4.54 2.39 -6.16
C TYR A 22 -3.63 1.34 -5.52
N CYS A 23 -2.99 0.52 -6.34
CA CYS A 23 -2.03 -0.48 -5.89
C CYS A 23 -0.80 -0.41 -6.80
N PHE A 24 0.35 -0.07 -6.22
CA PHE A 24 1.57 0.11 -7.00
C PHE A 24 1.97 -1.17 -7.77
N LEU A 25 1.61 -2.35 -7.27
CA LEU A 25 1.92 -3.60 -7.96
C LEU A 25 1.23 -3.74 -9.33
N LYS A 26 0.15 -3.02 -9.54
CA LYS A 26 -0.55 -3.01 -10.84
C LYS A 26 0.16 -2.16 -11.88
N TYR A 27 1.18 -1.40 -11.49
CA TYR A 27 1.90 -0.45 -12.35
C TYR A 27 3.39 -0.75 -12.41
N GLU A 28 3.81 -1.99 -12.12
CA GLU A 28 5.22 -2.37 -12.11
C GLU A 28 5.95 -2.09 -13.43
N ASP A 29 5.27 -2.24 -14.56
CA ASP A 29 5.85 -2.01 -15.88
C ASP A 29 6.10 -0.52 -16.17
N ASP A 30 5.47 0.36 -15.41
CA ASP A 30 5.55 1.81 -15.61
C ASP A 30 6.58 2.49 -14.70
N TRP A 31 7.36 1.71 -13.95
CA TRP A 31 8.28 2.27 -12.95
C TRP A 31 9.43 3.07 -13.55
N GLY A 32 9.77 2.85 -14.80
CA GLY A 32 10.84 3.60 -15.45
C GLY A 32 12.25 3.10 -15.10
N TYR A 33 12.39 2.12 -14.23
CA TYR A 33 13.65 1.44 -13.94
C TYR A 33 13.37 0.01 -13.52
N GLY A 34 14.31 -0.85 -13.84
CA GLY A 34 14.15 -2.27 -13.57
C GLY A 34 13.00 -2.86 -14.37
N SER A 35 12.70 -4.11 -14.13
CA SER A 35 11.57 -4.79 -14.75
C SER A 35 10.89 -5.66 -13.69
N LYS A 36 9.67 -6.10 -13.99
CA LYS A 36 8.95 -7.02 -13.10
C LYS A 36 9.65 -8.37 -12.96
N ASP A 37 10.55 -8.69 -13.91
CA ASP A 37 11.30 -9.94 -13.88
C ASP A 37 12.55 -9.86 -13.01
N GLN A 38 12.92 -8.67 -12.57
CA GLN A 38 14.06 -8.50 -11.68
C GLN A 38 13.75 -8.97 -10.26
N THR A 39 14.76 -9.48 -9.57
CA THR A 39 14.65 -9.79 -8.15
C THR A 39 14.58 -8.49 -7.33
N PRO A 40 14.09 -8.53 -6.08
CA PRO A 40 14.14 -7.35 -5.21
C PRO A 40 15.56 -6.79 -5.04
N GLU A 41 16.57 -7.66 -4.97
CA GLU A 41 17.97 -7.26 -4.85
C GLU A 41 18.45 -6.53 -6.12
N GLU A 42 18.06 -7.01 -7.29
CA GLU A 42 18.39 -6.37 -8.56
C GLU A 42 17.75 -5.01 -8.69
N ARG A 43 16.47 -4.88 -8.27
CA ARG A 43 15.77 -3.59 -8.26
C ARG A 43 16.43 -2.61 -7.31
N GLN A 44 16.84 -3.08 -6.13
CA GLN A 44 17.53 -2.26 -5.15
C GLN A 44 18.86 -1.73 -5.72
N ALA A 45 19.63 -2.59 -6.40
CA ALA A 45 20.88 -2.20 -7.02
C ALA A 45 20.65 -1.13 -8.10
N THR A 46 19.61 -1.31 -8.91
CA THR A 46 19.24 -0.34 -9.95
C THR A 46 18.89 1.01 -9.31
N PHE A 47 18.09 1.00 -8.24
CA PHE A 47 17.72 2.20 -7.50
C PHE A 47 18.95 2.92 -6.96
N GLU A 48 19.87 2.18 -6.32
CA GLU A 48 21.09 2.75 -5.76
C GLU A 48 21.95 3.39 -6.85
N GLN A 49 22.00 2.79 -8.03
CA GLN A 49 22.74 3.30 -9.16
C GLN A 49 22.14 4.59 -9.70
N LEU A 50 20.79 4.69 -9.77
CA LEU A 50 20.10 5.86 -10.23
C LEU A 50 20.17 7.03 -9.23
N GLY A 51 20.08 6.72 -7.96
CA GLY A 51 20.10 7.69 -6.88
C GLY A 51 18.73 8.26 -6.54
N LEU A 52 18.61 8.67 -5.30
CA LEU A 52 17.33 9.12 -4.72
C LEU A 52 16.72 10.33 -5.46
N LYS A 53 17.55 11.22 -5.97
CA LYS A 53 17.11 12.45 -6.62
C LYS A 53 17.11 12.38 -8.15
N SER A 54 17.27 11.21 -8.73
CA SER A 54 17.15 11.05 -10.18
C SER A 54 15.73 11.36 -10.63
N GLU A 55 15.57 11.81 -11.86
CA GLU A 55 14.25 12.13 -12.42
C GLU A 55 13.28 10.95 -12.35
N VAL A 56 13.78 9.75 -12.66
CA VAL A 56 12.96 8.53 -12.64
C VAL A 56 12.41 8.27 -11.24
N VAL A 57 13.27 8.36 -10.22
CA VAL A 57 12.87 8.10 -8.83
C VAL A 57 11.91 9.18 -8.33
N LEU A 58 12.18 10.45 -8.67
CA LEU A 58 11.28 11.54 -8.28
C LEU A 58 9.91 11.41 -8.93
N ASN A 59 9.84 10.96 -10.18
CA ASN A 59 8.56 10.73 -10.85
C ASN A 59 7.76 9.63 -10.15
N LEU A 60 8.41 8.55 -9.73
CA LEU A 60 7.76 7.50 -8.95
C LEU A 60 7.23 8.03 -7.63
N PHE A 61 8.03 8.81 -6.93
CA PHE A 61 7.65 9.44 -5.67
C PHE A 61 6.39 10.29 -5.84
N HIS A 62 6.36 11.14 -6.86
CA HIS A 62 5.19 11.98 -7.11
C HIS A 62 3.96 11.17 -7.49
N ASN A 63 4.12 10.10 -8.27
CA ASN A 63 3.01 9.22 -8.62
C ASN A 63 2.41 8.55 -7.38
N ASP A 64 3.26 8.09 -6.47
CA ASP A 64 2.80 7.47 -5.23
C ASP A 64 2.06 8.48 -4.35
N LEU A 65 2.58 9.71 -4.23
CA LEU A 65 1.92 10.76 -3.47
C LEU A 65 0.57 11.13 -4.07
N ASP A 66 0.47 11.21 -5.39
CA ASP A 66 -0.78 11.52 -6.07
C ASP A 66 -1.80 10.41 -5.85
N GLY A 67 -1.37 9.15 -5.86
CA GLY A 67 -2.23 8.03 -5.52
C GLY A 67 -2.80 8.16 -4.11
N GLU A 68 -1.97 8.54 -3.15
CA GLU A 68 -2.42 8.76 -1.77
C GLU A 68 -3.37 9.96 -1.67
N ARG A 69 -3.04 11.08 -2.31
CA ARG A 69 -3.90 12.28 -2.28
C ARG A 69 -5.28 12.00 -2.85
N ASN A 70 -5.37 11.17 -3.88
CA ASN A 70 -6.62 10.88 -4.57
C ASN A 70 -7.42 9.74 -3.92
N SER A 71 -6.87 9.10 -2.90
CA SER A 71 -7.54 8.02 -2.18
C SER A 71 -8.15 8.55 -0.88
N LYS A 72 -9.26 7.96 -0.46
CA LYS A 72 -9.91 8.32 0.81
C LYS A 72 -9.32 7.58 2.00
N ASN A 73 -8.85 6.38 1.77
CA ASN A 73 -8.39 5.47 2.82
C ASN A 73 -7.08 4.82 2.39
N LEU A 74 -6.35 4.30 3.37
CA LEU A 74 -5.16 3.52 3.13
C LEU A 74 -5.26 2.19 3.86
N LEU A 75 -4.83 1.11 3.21
CA LEU A 75 -4.72 -0.20 3.85
C LEU A 75 -3.27 -0.67 3.78
N LEU A 76 -2.65 -0.85 4.94
CA LEU A 76 -1.31 -1.41 5.05
C LEU A 76 -1.40 -2.92 5.18
N VAL A 77 -0.76 -3.65 4.26
CA VAL A 77 -0.76 -5.12 4.28
C VAL A 77 0.52 -5.60 4.94
N LEU A 78 0.38 -6.20 6.11
CA LEU A 78 1.50 -6.68 6.92
C LEU A 78 1.85 -8.14 6.56
N PRO A 79 3.12 -8.54 6.64
CA PRO A 79 4.27 -7.72 7.02
C PRO A 79 4.66 -6.74 5.91
N ALA A 80 5.08 -5.55 6.31
CA ALA A 80 5.41 -4.48 5.36
C ALA A 80 6.76 -3.86 5.70
N GLY A 81 7.43 -3.34 4.67
CA GLY A 81 8.70 -2.67 4.84
C GLY A 81 8.55 -1.21 5.24
N LYS A 82 9.66 -0.51 5.24
CA LYS A 82 9.70 0.88 5.69
C LYS A 82 8.92 1.83 4.78
N ALA A 83 8.95 1.60 3.46
CA ALA A 83 8.26 2.46 2.51
C ALA A 83 6.75 2.49 2.77
N ALA A 84 6.15 1.31 2.96
CA ALA A 84 4.71 1.22 3.23
C ALA A 84 4.35 1.87 4.58
N HIS A 85 5.21 1.76 5.57
CA HIS A 85 5.00 2.43 6.86
C HIS A 85 5.09 3.96 6.72
N ILE A 86 6.03 4.45 5.91
CA ILE A 86 6.12 5.90 5.64
C ILE A 86 4.86 6.38 4.92
N GLU A 87 4.40 5.64 3.92
CA GLU A 87 3.17 5.95 3.20
C GLU A 87 1.96 6.03 4.13
N SER A 88 1.87 5.10 5.08
CA SER A 88 0.80 5.11 6.07
C SER A 88 0.83 6.39 6.92
N GLY A 89 2.01 6.81 7.35
CA GLY A 89 2.18 8.05 8.11
C GLY A 89 1.80 9.27 7.30
N ILE A 90 2.18 9.30 6.02
CA ILE A 90 1.82 10.40 5.10
C ILE A 90 0.30 10.47 4.94
N ALA A 91 -0.35 9.33 4.70
CA ALA A 91 -1.80 9.27 4.54
C ALA A 91 -2.51 9.77 5.79
N TYR A 92 -2.06 9.33 6.96
CA TYR A 92 -2.62 9.80 8.23
C TYR A 92 -2.46 11.31 8.38
N GLY A 93 -1.28 11.84 8.04
CA GLY A 93 -1.01 13.27 8.07
C GLY A 93 -1.87 14.08 7.10
N MET A 94 -2.33 13.46 6.02
CA MET A 94 -3.26 14.07 5.06
C MET A 94 -4.71 13.99 5.52
N GLY A 95 -4.99 13.42 6.69
CA GLY A 95 -6.34 13.25 7.19
C GLY A 95 -7.09 12.05 6.64
N LYS A 96 -6.37 11.11 6.02
CA LYS A 96 -6.99 9.89 5.50
C LYS A 96 -7.20 8.89 6.64
N LYS A 97 -8.22 8.04 6.49
CA LYS A 97 -8.39 6.92 7.42
C LYS A 97 -7.46 5.80 7.01
N CYS A 98 -6.71 5.29 7.99
CA CYS A 98 -5.73 4.24 7.76
C CYS A 98 -6.17 2.96 8.45
N TYR A 99 -5.96 1.84 7.76
CA TYR A 99 -6.27 0.50 8.24
C TYR A 99 -5.05 -0.38 7.99
N ALA A 100 -4.96 -1.48 8.72
CA ALA A 100 -3.93 -2.48 8.50
C ALA A 100 -4.51 -3.87 8.56
N ILE A 101 -3.84 -4.84 7.92
CA ILE A 101 -4.24 -6.24 7.96
C ILE A 101 -3.00 -7.11 8.13
N GLY A 102 -3.07 -8.08 9.05
CA GLY A 102 -2.00 -9.04 9.30
C GLY A 102 -1.48 -8.97 10.72
N GLU A 103 -0.44 -9.74 10.98
CA GLU A 103 0.20 -9.77 12.30
C GLU A 103 1.15 -8.57 12.45
N TYR A 104 1.19 -8.01 13.64
CA TYR A 104 2.04 -6.87 13.93
C TYR A 104 2.58 -6.98 15.36
N ASP A 105 3.68 -6.26 15.59
CA ASP A 105 4.25 -6.12 16.94
C ASP A 105 3.69 -4.82 17.53
N ALA A 106 2.96 -4.94 18.63
CA ALA A 106 2.25 -3.82 19.27
C ALA A 106 3.16 -2.94 20.14
N THR A 107 4.47 -2.94 19.89
CA THR A 107 5.43 -2.18 20.72
C THR A 107 5.51 -0.70 20.33
N ASP A 108 5.01 -0.32 19.16
CA ASP A 108 5.08 1.07 18.72
C ASP A 108 3.74 1.77 18.85
N THR A 109 3.75 2.89 19.60
CA THR A 109 2.54 3.68 19.83
C THR A 109 1.97 4.27 18.56
N LEU A 110 2.78 4.43 17.52
CA LEU A 110 2.36 5.01 16.25
C LEU A 110 1.38 4.10 15.48
N TYR A 111 1.27 2.82 15.84
CA TYR A 111 0.24 1.95 15.26
C TYR A 111 -1.18 2.40 15.62
N ASN A 112 -1.32 3.34 16.55
CA ASN A 112 -2.62 3.96 16.81
C ASN A 112 -3.14 4.84 15.66
N ILE A 113 -2.34 5.07 14.62
CA ILE A 113 -2.85 5.73 13.40
C ILE A 113 -3.89 4.88 12.68
N PHE A 114 -3.86 3.55 12.89
CA PHE A 114 -4.80 2.65 12.22
C PHE A 114 -6.13 2.61 12.97
N GLU A 115 -7.21 2.91 12.24
CA GLU A 115 -8.59 2.82 12.77
C GLU A 115 -8.89 1.40 13.23
N GLU A 116 -8.50 0.42 12.42
CA GLU A 116 -8.62 -1.00 12.73
C GLU A 116 -7.44 -1.74 12.14
N ILE A 117 -7.06 -2.84 12.82
CA ILE A 117 -6.05 -3.76 12.34
C ILE A 117 -6.73 -5.13 12.23
N PHE A 118 -7.01 -5.54 11.00
CA PHE A 118 -7.70 -6.80 10.73
C PHE A 118 -6.73 -7.97 10.87
N SER A 119 -7.16 -9.04 11.50
CA SER A 119 -6.32 -10.23 11.65
C SER A 119 -6.15 -10.98 10.34
N ASP A 120 -7.21 -11.05 9.53
CA ASP A 120 -7.21 -11.82 8.29
C ASP A 120 -8.20 -11.23 7.27
N SER A 121 -8.25 -11.86 6.10
CA SER A 121 -9.11 -11.40 5.00
C SER A 121 -10.59 -11.57 5.30
N LEU A 122 -10.97 -12.47 6.19
CA LEU A 122 -12.38 -12.65 6.56
C LEU A 122 -12.90 -11.44 7.33
N GLU A 123 -12.10 -10.94 8.27
CA GLU A 123 -12.44 -9.72 9.01
C GLU A 123 -12.53 -8.51 8.07
N LEU A 124 -11.58 -8.40 7.14
CA LEU A 124 -11.59 -7.33 6.15
C LEU A 124 -12.85 -7.42 5.28
N GLU A 125 -13.18 -8.61 4.81
CA GLU A 125 -14.35 -8.80 3.96
C GLU A 125 -15.64 -8.39 4.68
N GLN A 126 -15.77 -8.76 5.94
CA GLN A 126 -16.94 -8.35 6.74
C GLN A 126 -17.01 -6.84 6.85
N PHE A 127 -15.89 -6.19 7.09
CA PHE A 127 -15.81 -4.72 7.14
C PHE A 127 -16.23 -4.10 5.80
N LEU A 128 -15.75 -4.65 4.67
CA LEU A 128 -16.06 -4.13 3.35
C LEU A 128 -17.54 -4.24 3.01
N ARG A 129 -18.21 -5.31 3.45
CA ARG A 129 -19.66 -5.47 3.28
C ARG A 129 -20.40 -4.33 3.98
N GLU A 130 -20.05 -4.04 5.22
CA GLU A 130 -20.67 -2.96 5.97
C GLU A 130 -20.35 -1.59 5.37
N TYR A 131 -19.08 -1.39 4.98
CA TYR A 131 -18.64 -0.16 4.32
C TYR A 131 -19.46 0.12 3.06
N LYS A 132 -19.66 -0.90 2.23
CA LYS A 132 -20.42 -0.77 0.98
C LYS A 132 -21.88 -0.41 1.22
N LYS A 133 -22.50 -0.98 2.26
CA LYS A 133 -23.87 -0.63 2.64
C LYS A 133 -24.01 0.83 3.04
N LEU A 134 -23.00 1.37 3.75
CA LEU A 134 -23.03 2.75 4.23
C LEU A 134 -22.75 3.77 3.14
N THR A 135 -22.03 3.38 2.08
CA THR A 135 -21.58 4.31 1.03
C THR A 135 -22.39 4.22 -0.26
N ASN A 136 -23.33 3.32 -0.34
CA ASN A 136 -24.21 3.18 -1.52
C ASN A 136 -25.47 4.02 -1.40
#